data_7786ba83c4eb7984868aa34f48075041
#
_entry.id   7786ba83c4eb7984868aa34f48075041
#
_cell.length_a   1.000
_cell.length_b   1.000
_cell.length_c   1.000
_cell.angle_alpha   90.00
_cell.angle_beta   90.00
_cell.angle_gamma   90.00
#
_symmetry.space_group_name_H-M   'P 1'
#
loop_
_entity.id
_entity.type
_entity.pdbx_description
1 polymer ?
#
loop_
_entity_poly.entity_id
_entity_poly.type
_entity_poly.pdbx_seq_one_letter_code
_entity_poly.pdbx_strand_id
1 'polypeptide(L)'
;MLSTIRFLAVILALGLLIPQRGVIPVQNASNKDWNANSFWYSPWGKSGVHKGIDIFARKGTPIVSSISGLVVFTGNISMGGNVVAVVGPQWRIHYYAHLATIDTKSLSYVSRGAVIGTVGDSGNAAGKPPHLHYSVLSLIPYPWRYSTEIQGWKKMFFINPTVGFIQ
;
A
#
# COMPACT_ATOMS: atom_id res chain seq x y z
N MET A 1 -19.39 29.41 1.38
CA MET A 1 -19.60 28.05 1.91
C MET A 1 -20.13 27.07 0.85
N LEU A 2 -21.25 27.34 0.16
CA LEU A 2 -21.82 26.44 -0.87
C LEU A 2 -20.88 26.22 -2.09
N SER A 3 -20.17 27.23 -2.54
CA SER A 3 -19.19 27.15 -3.64
C SER A 3 -17.97 26.27 -3.27
N THR A 4 -17.49 26.39 -2.05
CA THR A 4 -16.35 25.58 -1.56
C THR A 4 -16.72 24.10 -1.47
N ILE A 5 -17.94 23.78 -0.99
CA ILE A 5 -18.44 22.39 -0.90
C ILE A 5 -18.57 21.78 -2.31
N ARG A 6 -19.11 22.54 -3.28
CA ARG A 6 -19.22 22.09 -4.68
C ARG A 6 -17.85 21.85 -5.29
N PHE A 7 -16.88 22.72 -5.05
CA PHE A 7 -15.51 22.57 -5.53
C PHE A 7 -14.84 21.32 -4.96
N LEU A 8 -14.97 21.07 -3.65
CA LEU A 8 -14.43 19.86 -3.01
C LEU A 8 -15.10 18.59 -3.52
N ALA A 9 -16.42 18.62 -3.76
CA ALA A 9 -17.15 17.49 -4.33
C ALA A 9 -16.67 17.15 -5.75
N VAL A 10 -16.39 18.18 -6.57
CA VAL A 10 -15.84 17.98 -7.92
C VAL A 10 -14.45 17.38 -7.87
N ILE A 11 -13.55 17.86 -6.99
CA ILE A 11 -12.21 17.28 -6.82
C ILE A 11 -12.32 15.81 -6.41
N LEU A 12 -13.19 15.50 -5.43
CA LEU A 12 -13.44 14.14 -4.97
C LEU A 12 -13.90 13.25 -6.14
N ALA A 13 -14.87 13.70 -6.91
CA ALA A 13 -15.39 12.96 -8.05
C ALA A 13 -14.33 12.75 -9.15
N LEU A 14 -13.59 13.80 -9.50
CA LEU A 14 -12.50 13.70 -10.48
C LEU A 14 -11.41 12.73 -10.06
N GLY A 15 -11.03 12.73 -8.76
CA GLY A 15 -10.05 11.80 -8.23
C GLY A 15 -10.47 10.34 -8.38
N LEU A 16 -11.79 10.03 -8.32
CA LEU A 16 -12.32 8.68 -8.52
C LEU A 16 -12.24 8.21 -9.98
N LEU A 17 -12.26 9.14 -10.93
CA LEU A 17 -12.23 8.83 -12.37
C LEU A 17 -10.81 8.54 -12.89
N ILE A 18 -9.76 8.90 -12.14
CA ILE A 18 -8.38 8.67 -12.55
C ILE A 18 -8.08 7.17 -12.46
N PRO A 19 -7.72 6.49 -13.57
CA PRO A 19 -7.39 5.07 -13.54
C PRO A 19 -6.16 4.82 -12.65
N GLN A 20 -6.25 3.84 -11.76
CA GLN A 20 -5.10 3.40 -10.99
C GLN A 20 -4.38 2.28 -11.77
N ARG A 21 -3.18 2.58 -12.25
CA ARG A 21 -2.26 1.62 -12.87
C ARG A 21 -0.95 1.66 -12.10
N GLY A 22 -0.68 0.61 -11.32
CA GLY A 22 0.50 0.51 -10.48
C GLY A 22 1.60 -0.35 -11.10
N VAL A 23 2.84 -0.11 -10.71
CA VAL A 23 3.96 -1.04 -10.96
C VAL A 23 4.19 -1.89 -9.72
N ILE A 24 4.84 -3.04 -9.88
CA ILE A 24 5.31 -3.85 -8.75
C ILE A 24 6.26 -2.98 -7.92
N PRO A 25 6.03 -2.81 -6.60
CA PRO A 25 6.74 -1.82 -5.81
C PRO A 25 8.15 -2.26 -5.35
N VAL A 26 8.66 -3.38 -5.80
CA VAL A 26 10.03 -3.84 -5.56
C VAL A 26 10.74 -3.98 -6.90
N GLN A 27 11.90 -3.35 -7.03
CA GLN A 27 12.66 -3.36 -8.27
C GLN A 27 13.03 -4.79 -8.70
N ASN A 28 12.78 -5.11 -9.98
CA ASN A 28 13.02 -6.42 -10.59
C ASN A 28 12.20 -7.58 -10.02
N ALA A 29 11.23 -7.31 -9.13
CA ALA A 29 10.32 -8.34 -8.66
C ALA A 29 9.28 -8.70 -9.72
N SER A 30 8.79 -9.93 -9.63
CA SER A 30 7.80 -10.53 -10.52
C SER A 30 6.71 -11.21 -9.69
N ASN A 31 5.70 -11.77 -10.34
CA ASN A 31 4.63 -12.52 -9.68
C ASN A 31 5.10 -13.78 -8.94
N LYS A 32 6.36 -14.19 -9.09
CA LYS A 32 6.97 -15.32 -8.37
C LYS A 32 7.47 -14.93 -6.98
N ASP A 33 7.61 -13.63 -6.71
CA ASP A 33 8.21 -13.12 -5.49
C ASP A 33 7.19 -12.87 -4.35
N TRP A 34 5.91 -13.22 -4.58
CA TRP A 34 4.86 -13.23 -3.55
C TRP A 34 3.89 -14.40 -3.74
N ASN A 35 3.20 -14.76 -2.66
CA ASN A 35 2.10 -15.71 -2.74
C ASN A 35 0.79 -15.00 -3.13
N ALA A 36 0.24 -15.30 -4.31
CA ALA A 36 -0.99 -14.70 -4.81
C ALA A 36 -2.21 -14.91 -3.89
N ASN A 37 -2.20 -15.98 -3.08
CA ASN A 37 -3.27 -16.34 -2.14
C ASN A 37 -3.06 -15.74 -0.73
N SER A 38 -2.02 -14.92 -0.53
CA SER A 38 -1.73 -14.35 0.80
C SER A 38 -2.64 -13.19 1.18
N PHE A 39 -3.25 -12.50 0.20
CA PHE A 39 -4.19 -11.43 0.49
C PHE A 39 -5.45 -11.96 1.18
N TRP A 40 -5.79 -11.38 2.32
CA TRP A 40 -6.89 -11.77 3.22
C TRP A 40 -6.74 -13.14 3.86
N TYR A 41 -5.55 -13.74 3.83
CA TYR A 41 -5.29 -15.01 4.50
C TYR A 41 -5.41 -14.87 6.04
N SER A 42 -5.99 -15.86 6.67
CA SER A 42 -6.18 -15.97 8.12
C SER A 42 -5.91 -17.41 8.57
N PRO A 43 -5.29 -17.60 9.76
CA PRO A 43 -4.81 -16.61 10.72
C PRO A 43 -3.49 -15.96 10.29
N TRP A 44 -3.29 -14.63 10.59
CA TRP A 44 -2.07 -13.92 10.24
C TRP A 44 -1.51 -13.16 11.44
N GLY A 45 -0.71 -13.83 12.24
CA GLY A 45 -0.05 -13.26 13.41
C GLY A 45 -0.93 -12.34 14.25
N LYS A 46 -0.35 -11.24 14.77
CA LYS A 46 -1.09 -10.25 15.59
C LYS A 46 -2.14 -9.46 14.80
N SER A 47 -2.04 -9.37 13.48
CA SER A 47 -3.01 -8.64 12.65
C SER A 47 -4.31 -9.40 12.39
N GLY A 48 -4.32 -10.73 12.67
CA GLY A 48 -5.44 -11.64 12.48
C GLY A 48 -5.68 -12.01 11.01
N VAL A 49 -5.59 -11.04 10.10
CA VAL A 49 -5.77 -11.22 8.65
C VAL A 49 -4.68 -10.46 7.91
N HIS A 50 -4.16 -11.02 6.83
CA HIS A 50 -3.16 -10.40 5.96
C HIS A 50 -3.81 -9.40 4.99
N LYS A 51 -3.70 -8.12 5.28
CA LYS A 51 -4.38 -7.04 4.54
C LYS A 51 -3.58 -6.48 3.36
N GLY A 52 -2.66 -7.26 2.84
CA GLY A 52 -1.74 -6.89 1.76
C GLY A 52 -1.10 -8.11 1.13
N ILE A 53 0.05 -7.92 0.55
CA ILE A 53 0.95 -8.95 0.05
C ILE A 53 2.35 -8.71 0.60
N ASP A 54 3.12 -9.78 0.79
CA ASP A 54 4.53 -9.72 1.15
C ASP A 54 5.36 -10.07 -0.09
N ILE A 55 6.12 -9.08 -0.60
CA ILE A 55 6.99 -9.24 -1.76
C ILE A 55 8.42 -9.46 -1.25
N PHE A 56 8.93 -10.68 -1.43
CA PHE A 56 10.24 -11.09 -0.95
C PHE A 56 11.35 -10.62 -1.88
N ALA A 57 12.39 -10.03 -1.30
CA ALA A 57 13.58 -9.60 -2.01
C ALA A 57 14.76 -9.48 -1.04
N ARG A 58 15.97 -9.35 -1.57
CA ARG A 58 17.17 -9.12 -0.73
C ARG A 58 17.04 -7.80 0.02
N LYS A 59 17.48 -7.78 1.27
CA LYS A 59 17.60 -6.54 2.05
C LYS A 59 18.43 -5.50 1.28
N GLY A 60 17.94 -4.27 1.21
CA GLY A 60 18.55 -3.21 0.42
C GLY A 60 18.08 -3.11 -1.04
N THR A 61 17.27 -4.07 -1.55
CA THR A 61 16.64 -3.93 -2.87
C THR A 61 15.78 -2.67 -2.91
N PRO A 62 15.87 -1.82 -3.95
CA PRO A 62 15.07 -0.61 -4.03
C PRO A 62 13.56 -0.88 -4.03
N ILE A 63 12.85 -0.13 -3.19
CA ILE A 63 11.39 -0.04 -3.21
C ILE A 63 11.01 1.20 -4.00
N VAL A 64 10.10 1.03 -4.96
CA VAL A 64 9.59 2.12 -5.79
C VAL A 64 8.12 2.40 -5.48
N SER A 65 7.71 3.65 -5.64
CA SER A 65 6.29 3.97 -5.54
C SER A 65 5.51 3.26 -6.64
N SER A 66 4.53 2.46 -6.24
CA SER A 66 3.66 1.74 -7.18
C SER A 66 2.84 2.68 -8.06
N ILE A 67 2.51 3.86 -7.56
CA ILE A 67 1.69 4.89 -8.22
C ILE A 67 2.33 6.27 -8.07
N SER A 68 1.87 7.23 -8.88
CA SER A 68 2.15 8.64 -8.61
C SER A 68 1.20 9.18 -7.54
N GLY A 69 1.71 9.97 -6.59
CA GLY A 69 0.88 10.50 -5.51
C GLY A 69 1.62 11.34 -4.50
N LEU A 70 0.88 11.77 -3.48
CA LEU A 70 1.40 12.54 -2.36
C LEU A 70 1.81 11.60 -1.22
N VAL A 71 3.02 11.72 -0.73
CA VAL A 71 3.47 11.02 0.49
C VAL A 71 2.77 11.66 1.69
N VAL A 72 1.88 10.91 2.32
CA VAL A 72 1.10 11.41 3.47
C VAL A 72 1.70 11.03 4.80
N PHE A 73 2.60 10.03 4.82
CA PHE A 73 3.30 9.62 6.02
C PHE A 73 4.63 8.95 5.69
N THR A 74 5.65 9.27 6.48
CA THR A 74 6.91 8.53 6.58
C THR A 74 7.31 8.45 8.05
N GLY A 75 7.78 7.30 8.51
CA GLY A 75 8.18 7.14 9.90
C GLY A 75 8.30 5.69 10.34
N ASN A 76 8.49 5.51 11.64
CA ASN A 76 8.56 4.18 12.27
C ASN A 76 7.31 3.95 13.12
N ILE A 77 6.68 2.79 12.95
CA ILE A 77 5.55 2.33 13.76
C ILE A 77 5.78 0.89 14.22
N SER A 78 5.22 0.53 15.38
CA SER A 78 5.56 -0.72 16.09
C SER A 78 5.40 -1.99 15.24
N MET A 79 4.34 -2.13 14.45
CA MET A 79 4.14 -3.32 13.60
C MET A 79 4.80 -3.19 12.24
N GLY A 80 4.63 -2.06 11.59
CA GLY A 80 5.13 -1.83 10.23
C GLY A 80 6.64 -1.57 10.16
N GLY A 81 7.29 -1.23 11.28
CA GLY A 81 8.67 -0.75 11.26
C GLY A 81 8.79 0.58 10.52
N ASN A 82 9.79 0.72 9.70
CA ASN A 82 9.91 1.87 8.80
C ASN A 82 8.87 1.77 7.70
N VAL A 83 8.06 2.80 7.55
CA VAL A 83 6.92 2.81 6.62
C VAL A 83 6.86 4.09 5.80
N VAL A 84 6.29 3.94 4.61
CA VAL A 84 5.89 5.05 3.73
C VAL A 84 4.42 4.83 3.36
N ALA A 85 3.63 5.91 3.33
CA ALA A 85 2.26 5.88 2.84
C ALA A 85 2.06 6.96 1.79
N VAL A 86 1.54 6.57 0.61
CA VAL A 86 1.32 7.46 -0.53
C VAL A 86 -0.16 7.45 -0.88
N VAL A 87 -0.79 8.62 -0.88
CA VAL A 87 -2.15 8.81 -1.41
C VAL A 87 -2.07 9.04 -2.93
N GLY A 88 -2.83 8.27 -3.66
CA GLY A 88 -2.87 8.34 -5.12
C GLY A 88 -4.29 8.37 -5.70
N PRO A 89 -4.45 8.00 -6.97
CA PRO A 89 -5.73 7.96 -7.65
C PRO A 89 -6.79 7.16 -6.88
N GLN A 90 -8.07 7.50 -7.11
CA GLN A 90 -9.23 6.87 -6.47
C GLN A 90 -9.21 6.95 -4.94
N TRP A 91 -8.48 7.94 -4.38
CA TRP A 91 -8.36 8.18 -2.95
C TRP A 91 -7.88 6.94 -2.20
N ARG A 92 -6.87 6.25 -2.78
CA ARG A 92 -6.27 5.06 -2.20
C ARG A 92 -4.93 5.39 -1.57
N ILE A 93 -4.71 4.84 -0.39
CA ILE A 93 -3.42 4.88 0.29
C ILE A 93 -2.66 3.62 -0.06
N HIS A 94 -1.48 3.78 -0.62
CA HIS A 94 -0.49 2.74 -0.86
C HIS A 94 0.48 2.74 0.30
N TYR A 95 0.46 1.67 1.07
CA TYR A 95 1.22 1.51 2.30
C TYR A 95 2.37 0.52 2.08
N TYR A 96 3.57 0.98 2.37
CA TYR A 96 4.82 0.25 2.23
C TYR A 96 5.42 0.07 3.61
N ALA A 97 5.68 -1.17 4.06
CA ALA A 97 6.19 -1.45 5.40
C ALA A 97 7.40 -2.38 5.39
N HIS A 98 8.07 -2.46 6.55
CA HIS A 98 9.28 -3.23 6.82
C HIS A 98 10.53 -2.70 6.09
N LEU A 99 10.55 -1.42 5.70
CA LEU A 99 11.67 -0.82 4.99
C LEU A 99 12.96 -0.85 5.83
N ALA A 100 14.11 -1.00 5.16
CA ALA A 100 15.42 -0.76 5.76
C ALA A 100 15.72 0.73 5.82
N THR A 101 15.52 1.46 4.69
CA THR A 101 15.66 2.91 4.59
C THR A 101 14.38 3.57 4.11
N ILE A 102 14.18 4.83 4.45
CA ILE A 102 13.14 5.70 3.89
C ILE A 102 13.86 6.80 3.11
N ASP A 103 13.66 6.84 1.79
CA ASP A 103 14.38 7.75 0.88
C ASP A 103 13.45 8.85 0.33
N THR A 104 12.33 9.08 0.98
CA THR A 104 11.37 10.14 0.69
C THR A 104 10.91 10.81 1.99
N LYS A 105 10.13 11.86 1.89
CA LYS A 105 9.61 12.60 3.07
C LYS A 105 8.12 12.88 2.93
N SER A 106 7.44 13.01 4.08
CA SER A 106 6.04 13.42 4.13
C SER A 106 5.83 14.75 3.41
N LEU A 107 4.67 14.90 2.78
CA LEU A 107 4.25 16.04 1.97
C LEU A 107 5.04 16.23 0.66
N SER A 108 5.90 15.28 0.27
CA SER A 108 6.50 15.27 -1.07
C SER A 108 5.61 14.55 -2.08
N TYR A 109 5.66 14.97 -3.34
CA TYR A 109 5.07 14.23 -4.45
C TYR A 109 6.09 13.21 -4.97
N VAL A 110 5.62 12.00 -5.23
CA VAL A 110 6.43 10.94 -5.85
C VAL A 110 5.77 10.47 -7.14
N SER A 111 6.58 10.27 -8.18
CA SER A 111 6.13 9.67 -9.42
C SER A 111 6.11 8.14 -9.30
N ARG A 112 5.23 7.50 -10.06
CA ARG A 112 5.24 6.05 -10.22
C ARG A 112 6.62 5.58 -10.68
N GLY A 113 7.18 4.58 -10.00
CA GLY A 113 8.53 4.06 -10.25
C GLY A 113 9.67 4.82 -9.56
N ALA A 114 9.40 5.96 -8.92
CA ALA A 114 10.41 6.66 -8.12
C ALA A 114 10.80 5.85 -6.88
N VAL A 115 12.09 5.78 -6.58
CA VAL A 115 12.60 5.12 -5.36
C VAL A 115 12.11 5.87 -4.13
N ILE A 116 11.58 5.15 -3.15
CA ILE A 116 11.05 5.68 -1.89
C ILE A 116 11.68 5.05 -0.64
N GLY A 117 12.56 4.06 -0.83
CA GLY A 117 13.27 3.36 0.23
C GLY A 117 13.84 2.03 -0.24
N THR A 118 14.21 1.17 0.69
CA THR A 118 14.76 -0.16 0.39
C THR A 118 14.10 -1.24 1.22
N VAL A 119 14.06 -2.47 0.69
CA VAL A 119 13.53 -3.67 1.36
C VAL A 119 14.32 -3.94 2.63
N GLY A 120 13.60 -4.21 3.70
CA GLY A 120 14.16 -4.54 5.01
C GLY A 120 13.41 -5.64 5.73
N ASP A 121 13.53 -5.60 7.02
CA ASP A 121 12.94 -6.52 7.98
C ASP A 121 12.56 -5.78 9.29
N SER A 122 12.26 -4.49 9.19
CA SER A 122 11.95 -3.67 10.37
C SER A 122 10.56 -3.97 10.95
N GLY A 123 10.32 -3.52 12.19
CA GLY A 123 9.06 -3.77 12.89
C GLY A 123 8.85 -5.24 13.23
N ASN A 124 7.65 -5.77 13.01
CA ASN A 124 7.34 -7.17 13.33
C ASN A 124 7.89 -8.19 12.31
N ALA A 125 8.60 -7.70 11.27
CA ALA A 125 9.36 -8.53 10.33
C ALA A 125 10.78 -8.85 10.84
N ALA A 126 11.20 -8.28 11.96
CA ALA A 126 12.52 -8.54 12.53
C ALA A 126 12.76 -10.04 12.72
N GLY A 127 13.90 -10.52 12.19
CA GLY A 127 14.27 -11.94 12.22
C GLY A 127 13.56 -12.84 11.20
N LYS A 128 12.75 -12.29 10.31
CA LYS A 128 12.12 -13.00 9.19
C LYS A 128 12.86 -12.71 7.88
N PRO A 129 12.63 -13.51 6.82
CA PRO A 129 13.15 -13.20 5.50
C PRO A 129 12.76 -11.78 5.08
N PRO A 130 13.71 -10.97 4.56
CA PRO A 130 13.42 -9.60 4.14
C PRO A 130 12.33 -9.55 3.07
N HIS A 131 11.39 -8.63 3.23
CA HIS A 131 10.27 -8.44 2.30
C HIS A 131 9.69 -7.04 2.44
N LEU A 132 9.00 -6.60 1.40
CA LEU A 132 8.09 -5.48 1.47
C LEU A 132 6.69 -5.99 1.78
N HIS A 133 6.10 -5.58 2.91
CA HIS A 133 4.65 -5.69 3.08
C HIS A 133 3.99 -4.52 2.37
N TYR A 134 3.14 -4.81 1.38
CA TYR A 134 2.46 -3.81 0.57
C TYR A 134 0.94 -3.95 0.65
N SER A 135 0.26 -2.88 1.07
CA SER A 135 -1.20 -2.83 1.20
C SER A 135 -1.78 -1.66 0.42
N VAL A 136 -3.01 -1.82 -0.06
CA VAL A 136 -3.80 -0.75 -0.69
C VAL A 136 -5.09 -0.57 0.11
N LEU A 137 -5.24 0.62 0.71
CA LEU A 137 -6.40 1.01 1.51
C LEU A 137 -7.17 2.11 0.78
N SER A 138 -8.45 1.91 0.54
CA SER A 138 -9.35 2.95 0.03
C SER A 138 -9.87 3.82 1.16
N LEU A 139 -9.84 5.14 0.97
CA LEU A 139 -10.49 6.08 1.88
C LEU A 139 -12.02 6.09 1.73
N ILE A 140 -12.51 5.56 0.58
CA ILE A 140 -13.94 5.43 0.28
C ILE A 140 -14.30 3.95 0.36
N PRO A 141 -15.26 3.54 1.22
CA PRO A 141 -15.62 2.15 1.35
C PRO A 141 -16.35 1.61 0.11
N TYR A 142 -16.14 0.33 -0.16
CA TYR A 142 -16.87 -0.47 -1.15
C TYR A 142 -17.86 -1.41 -0.43
N PRO A 143 -19.10 -1.00 -0.10
CA PRO A 143 -20.02 -1.77 0.75
C PRO A 143 -20.32 -3.18 0.25
N TRP A 144 -20.31 -3.40 -1.07
CA TRP A 144 -20.53 -4.71 -1.69
C TRP A 144 -19.40 -5.73 -1.43
N ARG A 145 -18.27 -5.30 -0.83
CA ARG A 145 -17.15 -6.17 -0.44
C ARG A 145 -17.24 -6.63 1.02
N TYR A 146 -18.29 -6.24 1.74
CA TYR A 146 -18.54 -6.75 3.08
C TYR A 146 -18.64 -8.28 3.06
N SER A 147 -18.07 -8.93 4.08
CA SER A 147 -18.25 -10.36 4.31
C SER A 147 -18.33 -10.65 5.80
N THR A 148 -18.87 -11.82 6.15
CA THR A 148 -18.98 -12.30 7.55
C THR A 148 -17.71 -12.99 8.05
N GLU A 149 -16.67 -13.11 7.22
CA GLU A 149 -15.38 -13.67 7.59
C GLU A 149 -14.67 -12.85 8.69
N ILE A 150 -13.60 -13.40 9.25
CA ILE A 150 -12.77 -12.70 10.24
C ILE A 150 -12.36 -11.31 9.69
N GLN A 151 -12.74 -10.25 10.42
CA GLN A 151 -12.53 -8.85 10.04
C GLN A 151 -13.16 -8.48 8.67
N GLY A 152 -14.18 -9.22 8.19
CA GLY A 152 -14.75 -9.09 6.85
C GLY A 152 -15.31 -7.71 6.53
N TRP A 153 -15.76 -6.94 7.54
CA TRP A 153 -16.16 -5.54 7.36
C TRP A 153 -15.01 -4.66 6.83
N LYS A 154 -13.75 -4.98 7.16
CA LYS A 154 -12.59 -4.25 6.66
C LYS A 154 -12.33 -4.49 5.17
N LYS A 155 -12.87 -5.57 4.57
CA LYS A 155 -12.78 -5.80 3.11
C LYS A 155 -13.37 -4.65 2.30
N MET A 156 -14.28 -3.87 2.88
CA MET A 156 -14.81 -2.67 2.22
C MET A 156 -13.73 -1.62 1.94
N PHE A 157 -12.63 -1.65 2.67
CA PHE A 157 -11.56 -0.66 2.56
C PHE A 157 -10.27 -1.21 1.94
N PHE A 158 -9.98 -2.51 2.09
CA PHE A 158 -8.74 -3.10 1.59
C PHE A 158 -8.93 -3.70 0.20
N ILE A 159 -7.98 -3.42 -0.69
CA ILE A 159 -7.98 -3.88 -2.07
C ILE A 159 -6.80 -4.81 -2.28
N ASN A 160 -7.02 -5.92 -2.98
CA ASN A 160 -5.92 -6.79 -3.36
C ASN A 160 -4.94 -6.01 -4.26
N PRO A 161 -3.69 -5.80 -3.81
CA PRO A 161 -2.74 -4.97 -4.54
C PRO A 161 -2.41 -5.51 -5.93
N THR A 162 -2.46 -6.83 -6.11
CA THR A 162 -2.03 -7.49 -7.36
C THR A 162 -2.94 -7.18 -8.55
N VAL A 163 -4.20 -6.80 -8.30
CA VAL A 163 -5.16 -6.46 -9.36
C VAL A 163 -4.79 -5.17 -10.11
N GLY A 164 -3.99 -4.31 -9.48
CA GLY A 164 -3.62 -3.00 -10.03
C GLY A 164 -2.27 -2.96 -10.75
N PHE A 165 -1.49 -4.05 -10.75
CA PHE A 165 -0.18 -4.05 -11.38
C PHE A 165 -0.28 -4.12 -12.90
N ILE A 166 0.47 -3.22 -13.58
CA ILE A 166 0.75 -3.33 -15.02
C ILE A 166 1.94 -4.28 -15.18
N GLN A 167 1.76 -5.26 -16.02
CA GLN A 167 2.83 -6.14 -16.47
C GLN A 167 3.64 -5.46 -17.56
#